data_08482595f743dbaba8fa3c342331c46d
#
_entry.id   08482595f743dbaba8fa3c342331c46d
#
_cell.length_a   1.000
_cell.length_b   1.000
_cell.length_c   1.000
_cell.angle_alpha   90.00
_cell.angle_beta   90.00
_cell.angle_gamma   90.00
#
_symmetry.space_group_name_H-M   'P 1'
#
loop_
_entity.id
_entity.type
_entity.pdbx_description
1 polymer ?
#
loop_
_entity_poly.entity_id
_entity_poly.type
_entity_poly.pdbx_seq_one_letter_code
_entity_poly.pdbx_strand_id
1 'polypeptide(L)'
;RRLLQGKVVATLFFEPSTRTRLSFETAANRLGARVIGFTDPKATSSSKGETLKDTIMMVSSYADIIVMRHYLEGAARYASEVAPVPIVNAGDGANQHPSQTMLDLYSIYKTQGTLENLNIFLVGDLKYGRTVHSLLMAMRHFNPTFHFIAPDELKMPEEYKLYCKEHQ
;
A
#
# COMPACT_ATOMS: atom_id res chain seq x y z
N ARG A 1 -11.83 -18.08 -8.81
CA ARG A 1 -12.33 -17.01 -9.72
C ARG A 1 -11.16 -16.60 -10.63
N ARG A 2 -11.40 -16.52 -11.96
CA ARG A 2 -10.37 -16.13 -12.95
C ARG A 2 -10.61 -14.71 -13.44
N LEU A 3 -10.71 -13.76 -12.48
CA LEU A 3 -11.05 -12.36 -12.76
C LEU A 3 -10.00 -11.64 -13.65
N LEU A 4 -8.75 -12.08 -13.58
CA LEU A 4 -7.63 -11.50 -14.33
C LEU A 4 -7.11 -12.46 -15.42
N GLN A 5 -7.95 -13.37 -15.90
CA GLN A 5 -7.55 -14.27 -16.97
C GLN A 5 -7.16 -13.49 -18.24
N GLY A 6 -5.98 -13.79 -18.79
CA GLY A 6 -5.44 -13.10 -19.98
C GLY A 6 -4.73 -11.79 -19.68
N LYS A 7 -4.77 -11.31 -18.41
CA LYS A 7 -4.09 -10.11 -17.99
C LYS A 7 -2.67 -10.36 -17.53
N VAL A 8 -1.81 -9.35 -17.66
CA VAL A 8 -0.42 -9.34 -17.19
C VAL A 8 -0.29 -8.33 -16.06
N VAL A 9 0.21 -8.76 -14.91
CA VAL A 9 0.52 -7.91 -13.75
C VAL A 9 2.04 -7.80 -13.65
N ALA A 10 2.56 -6.57 -13.68
CA ALA A 10 3.98 -6.32 -13.42
C ALA A 10 4.21 -6.02 -11.94
N THR A 11 5.19 -6.66 -11.32
CA THR A 11 5.63 -6.39 -9.94
C THR A 11 7.02 -5.78 -9.94
N LEU A 12 7.10 -4.47 -9.64
CA LEU A 12 8.34 -3.69 -9.68
C LEU A 12 8.76 -3.33 -8.26
N PHE A 13 9.70 -4.07 -7.71
CA PHE A 13 10.17 -3.88 -6.34
C PHE A 13 11.55 -3.21 -6.34
N PHE A 14 11.57 -1.88 -6.30
CA PHE A 14 12.77 -1.06 -6.15
C PHE A 14 13.31 -1.07 -4.70
N GLU A 15 12.49 -1.51 -3.75
CA GLU A 15 12.85 -1.75 -2.36
C GLU A 15 12.51 -3.21 -2.01
N PRO A 16 13.43 -3.96 -1.37
CA PRO A 16 13.19 -5.35 -1.00
C PRO A 16 11.97 -5.52 -0.08
N SER A 17 11.08 -6.45 -0.41
CA SER A 17 9.96 -6.83 0.44
C SER A 17 9.44 -8.21 0.07
N THR A 18 9.84 -9.23 0.82
CA THR A 18 9.45 -10.61 0.54
C THR A 18 7.95 -10.84 0.70
N ARG A 19 7.38 -10.43 1.84
CA ARG A 19 5.95 -10.66 2.15
C ARG A 19 5.03 -9.93 1.18
N THR A 20 5.26 -8.64 0.96
CA THR A 20 4.40 -7.81 0.09
C THR A 20 4.45 -8.33 -1.34
N ARG A 21 5.66 -8.63 -1.86
CA ARG A 21 5.82 -9.18 -3.21
C ARG A 21 5.06 -10.49 -3.38
N LEU A 22 5.33 -11.46 -2.53
CA LEU A 22 4.69 -12.78 -2.62
C LEU A 22 3.17 -12.69 -2.46
N SER A 23 2.66 -11.74 -1.66
CA SER A 23 1.21 -11.50 -1.53
C SER A 23 0.59 -11.06 -2.85
N PHE A 24 1.17 -10.05 -3.51
CA PHE A 24 0.66 -9.56 -4.79
C PHE A 24 0.82 -10.59 -5.92
N GLU A 25 1.97 -11.25 -6.03
CA GLU A 25 2.22 -12.28 -7.03
C GLU A 25 1.27 -13.48 -6.85
N THR A 26 1.07 -13.92 -5.60
CA THR A 26 0.12 -15.00 -5.29
C THR A 26 -1.31 -14.59 -5.62
N ALA A 27 -1.73 -13.37 -5.27
CA ALA A 27 -3.07 -12.88 -5.57
C ALA A 27 -3.30 -12.81 -7.09
N ALA A 28 -2.36 -12.25 -7.84
CA ALA A 28 -2.43 -12.17 -9.30
C ALA A 28 -2.56 -13.57 -9.95
N ASN A 29 -1.70 -14.51 -9.55
CA ASN A 29 -1.75 -15.88 -10.05
C ASN A 29 -3.06 -16.59 -9.69
N ARG A 30 -3.57 -16.45 -8.46
CA ARG A 30 -4.86 -17.03 -8.02
C ARG A 30 -6.06 -16.45 -8.77
N LEU A 31 -5.95 -15.21 -9.24
CA LEU A 31 -6.96 -14.57 -10.07
C LEU A 31 -6.82 -14.87 -11.56
N GLY A 32 -5.78 -15.62 -11.96
CA GLY A 32 -5.57 -16.09 -13.34
C GLY A 32 -4.73 -15.15 -14.20
N ALA A 33 -4.06 -14.15 -13.61
CA ALA A 33 -3.09 -13.30 -14.31
C ALA A 33 -1.78 -14.02 -14.54
N ARG A 34 -0.99 -13.50 -15.49
CA ARG A 34 0.44 -13.77 -15.60
C ARG A 34 1.21 -12.71 -14.84
N VAL A 35 2.33 -13.07 -14.22
CA VAL A 35 3.16 -12.14 -13.46
C VAL A 35 4.51 -11.99 -14.12
N ILE A 36 4.94 -10.74 -14.32
CA ILE A 36 6.29 -10.37 -14.75
C ILE A 36 6.85 -9.35 -13.74
N GLY A 37 8.14 -9.07 -13.79
CA GLY A 37 8.71 -8.00 -12.95
C GLY A 37 10.13 -8.30 -12.49
N PHE A 38 10.58 -7.47 -11.55
CA PHE A 38 11.90 -7.58 -10.94
C PHE A 38 11.87 -7.28 -9.43
N THR A 39 12.91 -7.72 -8.75
CA THR A 39 13.08 -7.59 -7.30
C THR A 39 14.35 -6.87 -6.90
N ASP A 40 15.26 -6.69 -7.85
CA ASP A 40 16.52 -5.99 -7.68
C ASP A 40 16.67 -4.95 -8.80
N PRO A 41 16.57 -3.65 -8.48
CA PRO A 41 16.76 -2.60 -9.47
C PRO A 41 18.19 -2.58 -10.04
N LYS A 42 19.19 -3.14 -9.34
CA LYS A 42 20.56 -3.26 -9.86
C LYS A 42 20.68 -4.25 -11.03
N ALA A 43 19.74 -5.20 -11.12
CA ALA A 43 19.65 -6.15 -12.24
C ALA A 43 18.87 -5.59 -13.45
N THR A 44 18.42 -4.33 -13.38
CA THR A 44 17.64 -3.65 -14.42
C THR A 44 18.45 -2.55 -15.10
N SER A 45 17.88 -1.97 -16.14
CA SER A 45 18.46 -0.81 -16.85
C SER A 45 18.57 0.45 -15.98
N SER A 46 17.89 0.50 -14.84
CA SER A 46 18.05 1.58 -13.84
C SER A 46 19.51 1.74 -13.39
N SER A 47 20.27 0.65 -13.33
CA SER A 47 21.71 0.67 -13.05
C SER A 47 22.54 1.37 -14.12
N LYS A 48 21.99 1.56 -15.32
CA LYS A 48 22.60 2.25 -16.47
C LYS A 48 22.08 3.68 -16.66
N GLY A 49 21.31 4.21 -15.69
CA GLY A 49 20.78 5.57 -15.74
C GLY A 49 19.38 5.71 -16.35
N GLU A 50 18.65 4.59 -16.56
CA GLU A 50 17.23 4.65 -16.95
C GLU A 50 16.41 5.32 -15.85
N THR A 51 15.57 6.29 -16.22
CA THR A 51 14.74 7.01 -15.26
C THR A 51 13.53 6.19 -14.82
N LEU A 52 12.95 6.51 -13.66
CA LEU A 52 11.70 5.88 -13.21
C LEU A 52 10.59 6.02 -14.27
N LYS A 53 10.49 7.19 -14.92
CA LYS A 53 9.52 7.43 -15.98
C LYS A 53 9.71 6.45 -17.13
N ASP A 54 10.94 6.30 -17.62
CA ASP A 54 11.22 5.43 -18.76
C ASP A 54 10.94 3.97 -18.41
N THR A 55 11.32 3.53 -17.21
CA THR A 55 11.00 2.18 -16.70
C THR A 55 9.48 1.96 -16.67
N ILE A 56 8.70 2.91 -16.13
CA ILE A 56 7.23 2.80 -16.04
C ILE A 56 6.60 2.77 -17.42
N MET A 57 7.02 3.65 -18.34
CA MET A 57 6.50 3.69 -19.70
C MET A 57 6.80 2.42 -20.47
N MET A 58 8.03 1.91 -20.35
CA MET A 58 8.44 0.66 -20.98
C MET A 58 7.64 -0.54 -20.44
N VAL A 59 7.54 -0.69 -19.11
CA VAL A 59 6.79 -1.80 -18.49
C VAL A 59 5.30 -1.72 -18.82
N SER A 60 4.74 -0.52 -18.93
CA SER A 60 3.34 -0.32 -19.34
C SER A 60 3.01 -0.89 -20.71
N SER A 61 4.02 -1.08 -21.56
CA SER A 61 3.84 -1.73 -22.88
C SER A 61 3.70 -3.25 -22.78
N TYR A 62 4.05 -3.85 -21.64
CA TYR A 62 4.02 -5.30 -21.39
C TYR A 62 2.96 -5.73 -20.40
N ALA A 63 2.42 -4.83 -19.59
CA ALA A 63 1.52 -5.16 -18.50
C ALA A 63 0.21 -4.36 -18.55
N ASP A 64 -0.86 -4.96 -18.05
CA ASP A 64 -2.17 -4.32 -17.87
C ASP A 64 -2.29 -3.58 -16.55
N ILE A 65 -1.46 -3.93 -15.57
CA ILE A 65 -1.41 -3.36 -14.21
C ILE A 65 0.03 -3.42 -13.70
N ILE A 66 0.47 -2.37 -13.01
CA ILE A 66 1.78 -2.32 -12.36
C ILE A 66 1.60 -2.22 -10.85
N VAL A 67 2.13 -3.18 -10.11
CA VAL A 67 2.29 -3.14 -8.66
C VAL A 67 3.72 -2.69 -8.37
N MET A 68 3.91 -1.55 -7.72
CA MET A 68 5.26 -1.06 -7.44
C MET A 68 5.50 -0.77 -5.96
N ARG A 69 6.71 -1.05 -5.52
CA ARG A 69 7.26 -0.63 -4.23
C ARG A 69 8.55 0.14 -4.46
N HIS A 70 8.66 1.30 -3.85
CA HIS A 70 9.80 2.20 -4.06
C HIS A 70 10.29 2.77 -2.74
N TYR A 71 11.60 3.06 -2.64
CA TYR A 71 12.20 3.65 -1.44
C TYR A 71 11.97 5.16 -1.30
N LEU A 72 11.63 5.85 -2.40
CA LEU A 72 11.29 7.28 -2.39
C LEU A 72 9.80 7.50 -2.19
N GLU A 73 9.48 8.44 -1.30
CA GLU A 73 8.11 8.92 -1.10
C GLU A 73 7.56 9.60 -2.37
N GLY A 74 6.29 9.35 -2.67
CA GLY A 74 5.63 9.91 -3.84
C GLY A 74 5.96 9.21 -5.17
N ALA A 75 6.89 8.25 -5.19
CA ALA A 75 7.26 7.56 -6.43
C ALA A 75 6.07 6.82 -7.08
N ALA A 76 5.21 6.19 -6.28
CA ALA A 76 4.02 5.51 -6.79
C ALA A 76 3.00 6.50 -7.35
N ARG A 77 2.84 7.67 -6.74
CA ARG A 77 2.00 8.75 -7.26
C ARG A 77 2.55 9.28 -8.58
N TYR A 78 3.83 9.61 -8.64
CA TYR A 78 4.47 10.04 -9.88
C TYR A 78 4.31 8.99 -10.98
N ALA A 79 4.52 7.71 -10.67
CA ALA A 79 4.31 6.64 -11.62
C ALA A 79 2.86 6.62 -12.15
N SER A 80 1.86 6.85 -11.29
CA SER A 80 0.45 6.88 -11.70
C SER A 80 0.09 8.08 -12.61
N GLU A 81 0.85 9.17 -12.52
CA GLU A 81 0.67 10.36 -13.38
C GLU A 81 1.26 10.16 -14.79
N VAL A 82 2.26 9.28 -14.93
CA VAL A 82 2.93 9.04 -16.22
C VAL A 82 2.53 7.73 -16.90
N ALA A 83 2.03 6.75 -16.14
CA ALA A 83 1.67 5.45 -16.67
C ALA A 83 0.34 5.47 -17.42
N PRO A 84 0.24 4.84 -18.62
CA PRO A 84 -1.03 4.62 -19.30
C PRO A 84 -1.85 3.45 -18.71
N VAL A 85 -1.31 2.73 -17.73
CA VAL A 85 -1.95 1.60 -17.04
C VAL A 85 -2.08 1.88 -15.54
N PRO A 86 -3.01 1.25 -14.82
CA PRO A 86 -3.16 1.43 -13.38
C PRO A 86 -1.90 1.08 -12.58
N ILE A 87 -1.57 1.93 -11.61
CA ILE A 87 -0.49 1.70 -10.63
C ILE A 87 -1.08 1.33 -9.27
N VAL A 88 -0.58 0.25 -8.68
CA VAL A 88 -0.90 -0.16 -7.33
C VAL A 88 0.32 0.11 -6.44
N ASN A 89 0.15 0.98 -5.44
CA ASN A 89 1.19 1.29 -4.48
C ASN A 89 1.34 0.15 -3.44
N ALA A 90 2.46 -0.56 -3.50
CA ALA A 90 2.84 -1.61 -2.55
C ALA A 90 3.79 -1.13 -1.43
N GLY A 91 3.90 0.19 -1.26
CA GLY A 91 4.73 0.92 -0.31
C GLY A 91 5.66 1.90 -1.01
N ASP A 92 5.72 3.14 -0.52
CA ASP A 92 6.57 4.21 -1.04
C ASP A 92 7.30 4.93 0.11
N GLY A 93 8.49 4.45 0.42
CA GLY A 93 9.33 5.02 1.47
C GLY A 93 8.68 5.03 2.86
N ALA A 94 8.75 6.16 3.55
CA ALA A 94 8.18 6.36 4.88
C ALA A 94 6.71 6.79 4.86
N ASN A 95 6.10 7.06 3.70
CA ASN A 95 4.79 7.68 3.58
C ASN A 95 3.65 6.74 3.98
N GLN A 96 3.11 5.93 3.09
CA GLN A 96 1.93 5.11 3.34
C GLN A 96 2.18 3.63 3.05
N HIS A 97 1.38 2.78 3.70
CA HIS A 97 1.37 1.34 3.42
C HIS A 97 -0.05 0.88 3.06
N PRO A 98 -0.58 1.25 1.88
CA PRO A 98 -1.98 1.01 1.53
C PRO A 98 -2.38 -0.46 1.58
N SER A 99 -1.49 -1.36 1.16
CA SER A 99 -1.75 -2.81 1.20
C SER A 99 -1.89 -3.35 2.63
N GLN A 100 -1.17 -2.79 3.61
CA GLN A 100 -1.35 -3.15 5.02
C GLN A 100 -2.69 -2.64 5.53
N THR A 101 -3.07 -1.42 5.19
CA THR A 101 -4.39 -0.87 5.54
C THR A 101 -5.54 -1.73 5.02
N MET A 102 -5.46 -2.16 3.75
CA MET A 102 -6.47 -3.06 3.17
C MET A 102 -6.51 -4.42 3.87
N LEU A 103 -5.36 -4.96 4.27
CA LEU A 103 -5.27 -6.19 5.06
C LEU A 103 -5.93 -6.02 6.43
N ASP A 104 -5.66 -4.91 7.11
CA ASP A 104 -6.24 -4.61 8.43
C ASP A 104 -7.76 -4.44 8.34
N LEU A 105 -8.27 -3.67 7.37
CA LEU A 105 -9.71 -3.53 7.12
C LEU A 105 -10.37 -4.89 6.84
N TYR A 106 -9.75 -5.72 5.99
CA TYR A 106 -10.27 -7.05 5.70
C TYR A 106 -10.29 -7.95 6.95
N SER A 107 -9.25 -7.89 7.77
CA SER A 107 -9.14 -8.68 9.01
C SER A 107 -10.19 -8.25 10.03
N ILE A 108 -10.40 -6.94 10.20
CA ILE A 108 -11.46 -6.38 11.05
C ILE A 108 -12.83 -6.85 10.55
N TYR A 109 -13.11 -6.68 9.27
CA TYR A 109 -14.38 -7.12 8.69
C TYR A 109 -14.63 -8.62 8.87
N LYS A 110 -13.60 -9.45 8.68
CA LYS A 110 -13.72 -10.92 8.84
C LYS A 110 -13.96 -11.35 10.28
N THR A 111 -13.42 -10.61 11.25
CA THR A 111 -13.55 -10.96 12.68
C THR A 111 -14.76 -10.33 13.35
N GLN A 112 -15.11 -9.09 12.96
CA GLN A 112 -16.22 -8.34 13.56
C GLN A 112 -17.53 -8.42 12.74
N GLY A 113 -17.48 -8.86 11.48
CA GLY A 113 -18.63 -8.90 10.57
C GLY A 113 -19.02 -7.52 9.99
N THR A 114 -18.43 -6.44 10.49
CA THR A 114 -18.66 -5.05 10.08
C THR A 114 -17.40 -4.22 10.21
N LEU A 115 -17.38 -3.06 9.57
CA LEU A 115 -16.41 -2.00 9.81
C LEU A 115 -17.06 -0.81 10.54
N GLU A 116 -18.39 -0.75 10.56
CA GLU A 116 -19.15 0.41 11.06
C GLU A 116 -19.24 0.44 12.58
N ASN A 117 -19.12 1.66 13.13
CA ASN A 117 -19.39 1.98 14.54
C ASN A 117 -18.56 1.14 15.55
N LEU A 118 -17.33 0.79 15.20
CA LEU A 118 -16.46 -0.02 16.06
C LEU A 118 -15.73 0.83 17.09
N ASN A 119 -15.51 0.26 18.28
CA ASN A 119 -14.55 0.76 19.25
C ASN A 119 -13.18 0.17 18.95
N ILE A 120 -12.21 1.02 18.63
CA ILE A 120 -10.88 0.62 18.20
C ILE A 120 -9.85 1.11 19.21
N PHE A 121 -9.15 0.18 19.84
CA PHE A 121 -8.07 0.45 20.77
C PHE A 121 -6.73 0.35 20.05
N LEU A 122 -6.01 1.47 19.96
CA LEU A 122 -4.67 1.54 19.39
C LEU A 122 -3.66 1.63 20.54
N VAL A 123 -2.80 0.62 20.67
CA VAL A 123 -1.92 0.46 21.82
C VAL A 123 -0.46 0.38 21.40
N GLY A 124 0.42 1.16 21.99
CA GLY A 124 1.86 1.11 21.79
C GLY A 124 2.44 2.37 21.17
N ASP A 125 3.29 2.24 20.14
CA ASP A 125 3.87 3.39 19.44
C ASP A 125 2.86 4.00 18.45
N LEU A 126 2.19 5.04 18.91
CA LEU A 126 1.21 5.77 18.10
C LEU A 126 1.82 7.00 17.41
N LYS A 127 3.08 7.33 17.74
CA LYS A 127 3.77 8.50 17.18
C LYS A 127 4.45 8.19 15.85
N TYR A 128 5.13 7.05 15.78
CA TYR A 128 5.91 6.66 14.60
C TYR A 128 5.30 5.47 13.83
N GLY A 129 4.23 4.88 14.35
CA GLY A 129 3.53 3.75 13.78
C GLY A 129 2.75 4.07 12.50
N ARG A 130 3.37 4.05 11.33
CA ARG A 130 2.75 4.35 10.03
C ARG A 130 1.48 3.54 9.74
N THR A 131 1.48 2.27 10.14
CA THR A 131 0.31 1.39 9.97
C THR A 131 -0.87 1.85 10.79
N VAL A 132 -0.62 2.36 12.00
CA VAL A 132 -1.64 2.93 12.90
C VAL A 132 -2.27 4.18 12.29
N HIS A 133 -1.45 5.09 11.76
CA HIS A 133 -1.92 6.31 11.09
C HIS A 133 -2.75 5.99 9.84
N SER A 134 -2.27 5.06 9.02
CA SER A 134 -2.98 4.64 7.81
C SER A 134 -4.31 3.94 8.13
N LEU A 135 -4.35 3.10 9.17
CA LEU A 135 -5.58 2.46 9.63
C LEU A 135 -6.59 3.49 10.15
N LEU A 136 -6.14 4.46 10.96
CA LEU A 136 -6.97 5.53 11.48
C LEU A 136 -7.61 6.32 10.33
N MET A 137 -6.82 6.71 9.33
CA MET A 137 -7.30 7.44 8.16
C MET A 137 -8.31 6.64 7.33
N ALA A 138 -8.15 5.32 7.23
CA ALA A 138 -9.08 4.47 6.50
C ALA A 138 -10.38 4.21 7.29
N MET A 139 -10.25 3.92 8.58
CA MET A 139 -11.41 3.58 9.44
C MET A 139 -12.33 4.77 9.67
N ARG A 140 -11.87 6.02 9.58
CA ARG A 140 -12.73 7.23 9.74
C ARG A 140 -14.01 7.20 8.88
N HIS A 141 -13.95 6.53 7.73
CA HIS A 141 -15.10 6.43 6.83
C HIS A 141 -16.22 5.52 7.35
N PHE A 142 -16.00 4.85 8.49
CA PHE A 142 -16.89 3.86 9.09
C PHE A 142 -17.38 4.26 10.49
N ASN A 143 -17.32 5.54 10.83
CA ASN A 143 -17.78 6.10 12.12
C ASN A 143 -17.24 5.36 13.35
N PRO A 144 -15.92 5.19 13.52
CA PRO A 144 -15.32 4.50 14.65
C PRO A 144 -15.22 5.40 15.89
N THR A 145 -15.10 4.77 17.07
CA THR A 145 -14.59 5.42 18.28
C THR A 145 -13.17 4.93 18.54
N PHE A 146 -12.19 5.84 18.48
CA PHE A 146 -10.79 5.51 18.74
C PHE A 146 -10.40 5.72 20.20
N HIS A 147 -9.67 4.76 20.75
CA HIS A 147 -9.06 4.81 22.07
C HIS A 147 -7.54 4.68 21.91
N PHE A 148 -6.80 5.73 22.31
CA PHE A 148 -5.34 5.78 22.19
C PHE A 148 -4.67 5.47 23.52
N ILE A 149 -3.86 4.42 23.55
CA ILE A 149 -3.14 3.96 24.76
C ILE A 149 -1.65 3.92 24.41
N ALA A 150 -0.88 4.88 24.90
CA ALA A 150 0.55 4.99 24.64
C ALA A 150 1.27 5.70 25.80
N PRO A 151 2.57 5.42 26.03
CA PRO A 151 3.43 6.26 26.87
C PRO A 151 3.46 7.71 26.36
N ASP A 152 3.82 8.65 27.22
CA ASP A 152 3.79 10.09 26.87
C ASP A 152 4.63 10.44 25.65
N GLU A 153 5.78 9.80 25.48
CA GLU A 153 6.71 10.02 24.37
C GLU A 153 6.21 9.47 23.04
N LEU A 154 5.27 8.50 23.08
CA LEU A 154 4.77 7.77 21.91
C LEU A 154 3.28 8.04 21.63
N LYS A 155 2.72 9.10 22.20
CA LYS A 155 1.32 9.48 21.98
C LYS A 155 1.02 9.80 20.53
N MET A 156 -0.22 9.57 20.14
CA MET A 156 -0.76 9.96 18.84
C MET A 156 -0.57 11.47 18.62
N PRO A 157 0.05 11.91 17.51
CA PRO A 157 0.18 13.33 17.19
C PRO A 157 -1.17 14.03 17.11
N GLU A 158 -1.21 15.29 17.54
CA GLU A 158 -2.45 16.07 17.60
C GLU A 158 -3.12 16.25 16.23
N GLU A 159 -2.34 16.33 15.16
CA GLU A 159 -2.84 16.41 13.79
C GLU A 159 -3.78 15.26 13.42
N TYR A 160 -3.46 14.03 13.83
CA TYR A 160 -4.33 12.86 13.61
C TYR A 160 -5.57 12.88 14.48
N LYS A 161 -5.48 13.41 15.70
CA LYS A 161 -6.65 13.57 16.58
C LYS A 161 -7.61 14.63 16.06
N LEU A 162 -7.09 15.76 15.57
CA LEU A 162 -7.88 16.81 14.93
C LEU A 162 -8.56 16.28 13.67
N TYR A 163 -7.81 15.57 12.86
CA TYR A 163 -8.32 14.92 11.65
C TYR A 163 -9.50 13.97 11.92
N CYS A 164 -9.49 13.24 13.03
CA CYS A 164 -10.62 12.41 13.43
C CYS A 164 -11.83 13.24 13.84
N LYS A 165 -11.63 14.39 14.54
CA LYS A 165 -12.71 15.26 15.00
C LYS A 165 -13.40 16.05 13.89
N GLU A 166 -12.67 16.43 12.85
CA GLU A 166 -13.20 17.20 11.72
C GLU A 166 -14.06 16.37 10.76
N HIS A 167 -14.02 15.05 10.90
CA HIS A 167 -14.67 14.12 9.99
C HIS A 167 -15.63 13.13 10.71
N GLN A 168 -15.98 13.43 11.94
CA GLN A 168 -17.11 12.89 12.70
C GLN A 168 -18.26 13.89 12.66
#